data_f5c981dc78e44d6492de94c07ef165bf
#
_entry.id   f5c981dc78e44d6492de94c07ef165bf
#
_cell.length_a   1.000
_cell.length_b   1.000
_cell.length_c   1.000
_cell.angle_alpha   90.00
_cell.angle_beta   90.00
_cell.angle_gamma   90.00
#
_symmetry.space_group_name_H-M   'P 1'
#
loop_
_entity.id
_entity.type
_entity.pdbx_description
1 polymer ?
#
loop_
_entity_poly.entity_id
_entity_poly.type
_entity_poly.pdbx_seq_one_letter_code
_entity_poly.pdbx_strand_id
1 'polypeptide(L)'
;MKRLPLLFAAFGLGRALAAENPANVAELFGTPETLRVVREADKVDVCILRHIDAVTLPDGRVDWNTERYEETNFTTVPDSTARTFRDLVLNEKTYDWKATGGRRPQLYLRLRFHRGAEVVALDFCFVCHVLVVKNKGQELDHANFGPNTDLFLQAFLKVFPDDAPLRHVAKEAGLPL
;
A
#
# COMPACT_ATOMS: atom_id res chain seq x y z
N MET A 1 -25.88 -26.22 -50.92
CA MET A 1 -26.36 -25.94 -49.56
C MET A 1 -25.15 -26.01 -48.63
N LYS A 2 -24.58 -24.85 -48.26
CA LYS A 2 -23.41 -24.72 -47.35
C LYS A 2 -23.93 -24.50 -45.93
N ARG A 3 -23.60 -25.41 -45.02
CA ARG A 3 -23.93 -25.28 -43.59
C ARG A 3 -22.87 -24.41 -42.90
N LEU A 4 -23.31 -23.32 -42.30
CA LEU A 4 -22.51 -22.42 -41.49
C LEU A 4 -22.43 -23.03 -40.06
N PRO A 5 -21.26 -23.12 -39.41
CA PRO A 5 -21.20 -23.53 -38.01
C PRO A 5 -21.52 -22.35 -37.12
N LEU A 6 -22.46 -22.53 -36.19
CA LEU A 6 -22.72 -21.62 -35.07
C LEU A 6 -21.54 -21.65 -34.07
N LEU A 7 -20.82 -20.55 -33.96
CA LEU A 7 -19.89 -20.32 -32.86
C LEU A 7 -20.71 -19.95 -31.62
N PHE A 8 -20.74 -20.83 -30.64
CA PHE A 8 -21.16 -20.52 -29.30
C PHE A 8 -20.06 -19.71 -28.59
N ALA A 9 -20.26 -18.40 -28.44
CA ALA A 9 -19.46 -17.58 -27.57
C ALA A 9 -19.88 -17.90 -26.12
N ALA A 10 -19.04 -18.63 -25.40
CA ALA A 10 -19.18 -18.81 -23.97
C ALA A 10 -18.85 -17.48 -23.27
N PHE A 11 -19.88 -16.73 -22.89
CA PHE A 11 -19.75 -15.62 -21.96
C PHE A 11 -19.37 -16.20 -20.59
N GLY A 12 -18.08 -16.14 -20.28
CA GLY A 12 -17.58 -16.38 -18.95
C GLY A 12 -18.14 -15.31 -18.01
N LEU A 13 -19.13 -15.68 -17.22
CA LEU A 13 -19.56 -14.93 -16.04
C LEU A 13 -18.37 -14.89 -15.08
N GLY A 14 -17.56 -13.82 -15.17
CA GLY A 14 -16.58 -13.48 -14.16
C GLY A 14 -17.35 -13.20 -12.86
N ARG A 15 -17.38 -14.18 -11.96
CA ARG A 15 -17.71 -13.96 -10.57
C ARG A 15 -16.67 -12.96 -10.04
N ALA A 16 -17.10 -11.73 -9.78
CA ALA A 16 -16.42 -10.87 -8.82
C ALA A 16 -16.58 -11.56 -7.46
N LEU A 17 -15.65 -12.46 -7.14
CA LEU A 17 -15.45 -12.89 -5.76
C LEU A 17 -15.07 -11.62 -5.02
N ALA A 18 -15.82 -11.24 -4.00
CA ALA A 18 -15.33 -10.29 -3.02
C ALA A 18 -13.95 -10.83 -2.60
N ALA A 19 -12.89 -10.06 -2.85
CA ALA A 19 -11.56 -10.46 -2.47
C ALA A 19 -11.59 -10.65 -0.94
N GLU A 20 -11.38 -11.88 -0.49
CA GLU A 20 -11.18 -12.15 0.93
C GLU A 20 -9.88 -11.44 1.33
N ASN A 21 -9.85 -10.85 2.53
CA ASN A 21 -8.62 -10.23 3.04
C ASN A 21 -7.51 -11.29 3.08
N PRO A 22 -6.23 -10.90 2.80
CA PRO A 22 -5.12 -11.82 2.90
C PRO A 22 -5.03 -12.39 4.33
N ALA A 23 -4.71 -13.66 4.44
CA ALA A 23 -4.59 -14.35 5.73
C ALA A 23 -3.13 -14.38 6.26
N ASN A 24 -2.18 -13.96 5.44
CA ASN A 24 -0.75 -13.97 5.76
C ASN A 24 0.07 -13.06 4.82
N VAL A 25 1.34 -12.85 5.17
CA VAL A 25 2.26 -12.01 4.39
C VAL A 25 2.44 -12.52 2.95
N ALA A 26 2.46 -13.84 2.72
CA ALA A 26 2.66 -14.37 1.36
C ALA A 26 1.47 -14.04 0.45
N GLU A 27 0.26 -14.10 0.95
CA GLU A 27 -0.95 -13.71 0.23
C GLU A 27 -1.00 -12.20 -0.01
N LEU A 28 -0.65 -11.39 1.01
CA LEU A 28 -0.58 -9.93 0.89
C LEU A 28 0.32 -9.46 -0.25
N PHE A 29 1.44 -10.13 -0.47
CA PHE A 29 2.37 -9.81 -1.56
C PHE A 29 2.04 -10.52 -2.88
N GLY A 30 1.08 -11.39 -2.91
CA GLY A 30 0.49 -12.02 -4.09
C GLY A 30 1.37 -13.06 -4.78
N THR A 31 2.66 -12.80 -4.99
CA THR A 31 3.58 -13.73 -5.66
C THR A 31 4.92 -13.88 -4.92
N PRO A 32 5.60 -15.05 -5.03
CA PRO A 32 6.95 -15.23 -4.48
C PRO A 32 7.96 -14.21 -5.02
N GLU A 33 7.82 -13.76 -6.27
CA GLU A 33 8.68 -12.75 -6.89
C GLU A 33 8.52 -11.39 -6.22
N THR A 34 7.29 -10.94 -6.00
CA THR A 34 7.00 -9.69 -5.28
C THR A 34 7.58 -9.71 -3.88
N LEU A 35 7.38 -10.83 -3.17
CA LEU A 35 7.92 -11.03 -1.83
C LEU A 35 9.46 -11.05 -1.83
N ARG A 36 10.08 -11.63 -2.87
CA ARG A 36 11.54 -11.65 -3.04
C ARG A 36 12.12 -10.26 -3.23
N VAL A 37 11.44 -9.36 -3.99
CA VAL A 37 11.87 -7.97 -4.14
C VAL A 37 11.99 -7.29 -2.79
N VAL A 38 11.03 -7.49 -1.89
CA VAL A 38 11.07 -6.91 -0.54
C VAL A 38 12.17 -7.53 0.31
N ARG A 39 12.32 -8.86 0.28
CA ARG A 39 13.34 -9.58 1.07
C ARG A 39 14.76 -9.24 0.67
N GLU A 40 15.02 -9.11 -0.62
CA GLU A 40 16.33 -8.95 -1.22
C GLU A 40 16.57 -7.53 -1.77
N ALA A 41 15.76 -6.55 -1.34
CA ALA A 41 15.90 -5.17 -1.78
C ALA A 41 17.33 -4.65 -1.54
N ASP A 42 17.92 -4.11 -2.59
CA ASP A 42 19.24 -3.45 -2.58
C ASP A 42 19.12 -1.97 -2.21
N LYS A 43 17.94 -1.38 -2.33
CA LYS A 43 17.63 0.00 -1.98
C LYS A 43 16.21 0.13 -1.46
N VAL A 44 16.00 1.02 -0.48
CA VAL A 44 14.67 1.40 0.01
C VAL A 44 14.53 2.91 -0.03
N ASP A 45 13.44 3.37 -0.66
CA ASP A 45 13.06 4.78 -0.71
C ASP A 45 11.75 5.00 0.04
N VAL A 46 11.61 6.19 0.61
CA VAL A 46 10.36 6.68 1.18
C VAL A 46 9.99 8.02 0.53
N CYS A 47 8.71 8.24 0.30
CA CYS A 47 8.21 9.56 -0.09
C CYS A 47 6.86 9.86 0.58
N ILE A 48 6.53 11.15 0.62
CA ILE A 48 5.22 11.63 1.05
C ILE A 48 4.27 11.61 -0.14
N LEU A 49 3.05 11.13 0.08
CA LEU A 49 1.97 11.15 -0.89
C LEU A 49 1.07 12.34 -0.61
N ARG A 50 1.11 13.34 -1.49
CA ARG A 50 0.18 14.46 -1.44
C ARG A 50 -1.11 14.07 -2.17
N HIS A 51 -2.20 14.03 -1.44
CA HIS A 51 -3.52 13.77 -2.02
C HIS A 51 -3.95 14.93 -2.94
N ILE A 52 -4.44 14.58 -4.11
CA ILE A 52 -5.07 15.50 -5.06
C ILE A 52 -6.53 15.07 -5.18
N ASP A 53 -7.42 15.95 -4.72
CA ASP A 53 -8.84 15.69 -4.69
C ASP A 53 -9.40 15.35 -6.09
N ALA A 54 -10.43 14.52 -6.09
CA ALA A 54 -11.18 14.22 -7.28
C ALA A 54 -11.91 15.49 -7.81
N VAL A 55 -12.03 15.60 -9.12
CA VAL A 55 -12.67 16.73 -9.77
C VAL A 55 -14.19 16.69 -9.56
N THR A 56 -14.77 17.79 -9.09
CA THR A 56 -16.22 17.97 -9.07
C THR A 56 -16.69 18.45 -10.44
N LEU A 57 -17.56 17.68 -11.06
CA LEU A 57 -18.16 18.01 -12.36
C LEU A 57 -19.18 19.16 -12.23
N PRO A 58 -19.53 19.86 -13.34
CA PRO A 58 -20.48 20.98 -13.32
C PRO A 58 -21.87 20.64 -12.78
N ASP A 59 -22.27 19.38 -12.82
CA ASP A 59 -23.54 18.88 -12.29
C ASP A 59 -23.46 18.47 -10.79
N GLY A 60 -22.34 18.76 -10.13
CA GLY A 60 -22.11 18.46 -8.70
C GLY A 60 -21.67 17.04 -8.40
N ARG A 61 -21.56 16.15 -9.39
CA ARG A 61 -21.02 14.80 -9.20
C ARG A 61 -19.50 14.85 -9.06
N VAL A 62 -18.94 13.95 -8.27
CA VAL A 62 -17.48 13.80 -8.11
C VAL A 62 -16.99 12.69 -9.03
N ASP A 63 -16.03 13.03 -9.91
CA ASP A 63 -15.34 12.04 -10.74
C ASP A 63 -14.14 11.47 -9.97
N TRP A 64 -14.39 10.39 -9.23
CA TRP A 64 -13.40 9.70 -8.42
C TRP A 64 -12.22 9.11 -9.22
N ASN A 65 -12.34 8.99 -10.55
CA ASN A 65 -11.23 8.51 -11.37
C ASN A 65 -10.13 9.56 -11.55
N THR A 66 -10.42 10.83 -11.19
CA THR A 66 -9.43 11.91 -11.23
C THR A 66 -8.65 12.07 -9.93
N GLU A 67 -9.07 11.41 -8.84
CA GLU A 67 -8.32 11.36 -7.59
C GLU A 67 -6.95 10.71 -7.80
N ARG A 68 -5.92 11.36 -7.34
CA ARG A 68 -4.54 10.87 -7.47
C ARG A 68 -3.68 11.30 -6.31
N TYR A 69 -2.51 10.70 -6.24
CA TYR A 69 -1.47 11.04 -5.28
C TYR A 69 -0.21 11.51 -6.02
N GLU A 70 0.31 12.67 -5.63
CA GLU A 70 1.63 13.13 -6.03
C GLU A 70 2.68 12.69 -5.03
N GLU A 71 3.78 12.15 -5.53
CA GLU A 71 4.91 11.77 -4.71
C GLU A 71 5.84 12.98 -4.50
N THR A 72 6.13 13.31 -3.26
CA THR A 72 7.00 14.42 -2.86
C THR A 72 8.01 13.95 -1.80
N ASN A 73 9.06 14.75 -1.57
CA ASN A 73 10.05 14.51 -0.51
C ASN A 73 10.69 13.12 -0.54
N PHE A 74 11.19 12.72 -1.71
CA PHE A 74 11.88 11.44 -1.86
C PHE A 74 13.16 11.36 -1.03
N THR A 75 13.29 10.29 -0.27
CA THR A 75 14.47 10.02 0.55
C THR A 75 14.86 8.55 0.45
N THR A 76 16.10 8.26 0.06
CA THR A 76 16.68 6.93 0.22
C THR A 76 17.06 6.74 1.68
N VAL A 77 16.56 5.67 2.30
CA VAL A 77 16.82 5.44 3.72
C VAL A 77 18.13 4.70 3.96
N PRO A 78 18.82 4.93 5.11
CA PRO A 78 19.99 4.16 5.49
C PRO A 78 19.68 2.66 5.64
N ASP A 79 20.66 1.79 5.43
CA ASP A 79 20.52 0.32 5.51
C ASP A 79 19.89 -0.18 6.82
N SER A 80 20.23 0.47 7.94
CA SER A 80 19.65 0.11 9.24
C SER A 80 18.14 0.36 9.30
N THR A 81 17.69 1.47 8.74
CA THR A 81 16.27 1.83 8.64
C THR A 81 15.56 0.96 7.60
N ALA A 82 16.23 0.67 6.48
CA ALA A 82 15.72 -0.24 5.44
C ALA A 82 15.47 -1.64 6.03
N ARG A 83 16.38 -2.15 6.86
CA ARG A 83 16.18 -3.41 7.58
C ARG A 83 14.98 -3.34 8.52
N THR A 84 14.84 -2.27 9.31
CA THR A 84 13.69 -2.09 10.19
C THR A 84 12.37 -2.15 9.42
N PHE A 85 12.27 -1.43 8.29
CA PHE A 85 11.07 -1.50 7.45
C PHE A 85 10.83 -2.90 6.89
N ARG A 86 11.87 -3.57 6.40
CA ARG A 86 11.77 -4.93 5.89
C ARG A 86 11.27 -5.90 6.95
N ASP A 87 11.86 -5.85 8.15
CA ASP A 87 11.48 -6.71 9.25
C ASP A 87 10.03 -6.49 9.68
N LEU A 88 9.58 -5.23 9.71
CA LEU A 88 8.19 -4.90 10.01
C LEU A 88 7.22 -5.44 8.95
N VAL A 89 7.47 -5.18 7.67
CA VAL A 89 6.53 -5.56 6.60
C VAL A 89 6.49 -7.06 6.32
N LEU A 90 7.54 -7.80 6.69
CA LEU A 90 7.61 -9.26 6.51
C LEU A 90 7.21 -10.06 7.76
N ASN A 91 6.89 -9.40 8.86
CA ASN A 91 6.51 -10.08 10.09
C ASN A 91 5.00 -10.28 10.14
N GLU A 92 4.55 -11.52 10.20
CA GLU A 92 3.14 -11.90 10.32
C GLU A 92 2.40 -11.21 11.48
N LYS A 93 3.12 -10.96 12.58
CA LYS A 93 2.58 -10.28 13.77
C LYS A 93 2.36 -8.79 13.60
N THR A 94 2.81 -8.22 12.49
CA THR A 94 2.60 -6.80 12.16
C THR A 94 1.15 -6.50 11.85
N TYR A 95 0.40 -7.50 11.42
CA TYR A 95 -0.92 -7.32 10.85
C TYR A 95 -2.03 -7.90 11.72
N ASP A 96 -3.18 -7.25 11.67
CA ASP A 96 -4.46 -7.84 12.10
C ASP A 96 -5.18 -8.42 10.87
N TRP A 97 -4.94 -9.69 10.61
CA TRP A 97 -5.53 -10.41 9.48
C TRP A 97 -7.06 -10.56 9.53
N LYS A 98 -7.66 -10.26 10.67
CA LYS A 98 -9.12 -10.33 10.88
C LYS A 98 -9.81 -8.99 10.71
N ALA A 99 -9.05 -7.91 10.69
CA ALA A 99 -9.62 -6.58 10.52
C ALA A 99 -10.14 -6.44 9.09
N THR A 100 -11.42 -6.19 8.96
CA THR A 100 -12.06 -5.88 7.69
C THR A 100 -11.90 -4.39 7.40
N GLY A 101 -11.24 -4.05 6.30
CA GLY A 101 -11.13 -2.66 5.83
C GLY A 101 -12.52 -2.10 5.49
N GLY A 102 -12.86 -0.92 6.02
CA GLY A 102 -14.21 -0.35 5.86
C GLY A 102 -14.28 0.97 5.10
N ARG A 103 -13.16 1.63 4.83
CA ARG A 103 -13.14 2.94 4.15
C ARG A 103 -11.99 3.00 3.16
N ARG A 104 -12.16 3.78 2.09
CA ARG A 104 -11.08 4.11 1.16
C ARG A 104 -9.94 4.76 1.95
N PRO A 105 -8.71 4.19 1.93
CA PRO A 105 -7.62 4.70 2.74
C PRO A 105 -7.14 6.05 2.20
N GLN A 106 -6.94 7.02 3.08
CA GLN A 106 -6.25 8.26 2.77
C GLN A 106 -4.75 8.01 2.92
N LEU A 107 -4.10 7.70 1.81
CA LEU A 107 -2.68 7.35 1.78
C LEU A 107 -1.82 8.58 2.05
N TYR A 108 -0.78 8.42 2.87
CA TYR A 108 0.11 9.53 3.25
C TYR A 108 1.58 9.27 2.95
N LEU A 109 2.07 8.06 3.12
CA LEU A 109 3.45 7.68 2.87
C LEU A 109 3.53 6.51 1.90
N ARG A 110 4.59 6.51 1.08
CA ARG A 110 4.96 5.38 0.23
C ARG A 110 6.35 4.91 0.57
N LEU A 111 6.46 3.63 0.85
CA LEU A 111 7.71 2.90 1.01
C LEU A 111 7.97 2.07 -0.25
N ARG A 112 9.16 2.18 -0.85
CA ARG A 112 9.53 1.42 -2.04
C ARG A 112 10.73 0.55 -1.77
N PHE A 113 10.61 -0.72 -2.08
CA PHE A 113 11.68 -1.69 -2.09
C PHE A 113 12.12 -1.91 -3.54
N HIS A 114 13.41 -1.70 -3.80
CA HIS A 114 14.01 -1.86 -5.12
C HIS A 114 14.94 -3.08 -5.11
N ARG A 115 14.89 -3.85 -6.20
CA ARG A 115 15.79 -4.95 -6.50
C ARG A 115 16.14 -4.89 -7.99
N GLY A 116 17.26 -4.26 -8.30
CA GLY A 116 17.59 -3.90 -9.68
C GLY A 116 16.51 -3.01 -10.30
N ALA A 117 15.86 -3.46 -11.37
CA ALA A 117 14.77 -2.74 -12.03
C ALA A 117 13.37 -3.03 -11.45
N GLU A 118 13.27 -3.99 -10.55
CA GLU A 118 12.00 -4.36 -9.92
C GLU A 118 11.69 -3.45 -8.73
N VAL A 119 10.43 -3.02 -8.60
CA VAL A 119 10.00 -2.14 -7.51
C VAL A 119 8.66 -2.63 -6.94
N VAL A 120 8.62 -2.80 -5.63
CA VAL A 120 7.39 -3.03 -4.87
C VAL A 120 7.15 -1.83 -3.97
N ALA A 121 5.96 -1.25 -4.04
CA ALA A 121 5.57 -0.11 -3.24
C ALA A 121 4.51 -0.51 -2.19
N LEU A 122 4.63 0.10 -1.01
CA LEU A 122 3.65 -0.01 0.07
C LEU A 122 3.18 1.39 0.43
N ASP A 123 1.88 1.62 0.30
CA ASP A 123 1.25 2.90 0.62
C ASP A 123 0.55 2.81 1.98
N PHE A 124 0.81 3.77 2.86
CA PHE A 124 0.35 3.77 4.25
C PHE A 124 -0.72 4.82 4.51
N CYS A 125 -1.81 4.39 5.12
CA CYS A 125 -2.80 5.23 5.78
C CYS A 125 -2.69 5.05 7.30
N PHE A 126 -2.14 6.01 8.02
CA PHE A 126 -2.00 5.90 9.48
C PHE A 126 -3.30 6.11 10.24
N VAL A 127 -4.21 6.92 9.74
CA VAL A 127 -5.51 7.17 10.37
C VAL A 127 -6.43 5.95 10.30
N CYS A 128 -6.33 5.16 9.23
CA CYS A 128 -7.12 3.94 9.06
C CYS A 128 -6.32 2.66 9.32
N HIS A 129 -5.04 2.76 9.68
CA HIS A 129 -4.13 1.65 9.94
C HIS A 129 -4.04 0.64 8.78
N VAL A 130 -4.14 1.11 7.54
CA VAL A 130 -4.11 0.25 6.36
C VAL A 130 -2.85 0.53 5.55
N LEU A 131 -2.16 -0.51 5.14
CA LEU A 131 -1.19 -0.45 4.07
C LEU A 131 -1.73 -1.16 2.82
N VAL A 132 -1.37 -0.62 1.66
CA VAL A 132 -1.72 -1.16 0.35
C VAL A 132 -0.44 -1.57 -0.36
N VAL A 133 -0.36 -2.82 -0.79
CA VAL A 133 0.78 -3.35 -1.56
C VAL A 133 0.55 -3.12 -3.04
N LYS A 134 1.56 -2.59 -3.73
CA LYS A 134 1.53 -2.33 -5.18
C LYS A 134 2.74 -2.92 -5.87
N ASN A 135 2.52 -3.53 -7.02
CA ASN A 135 3.58 -3.97 -7.93
C ASN A 135 3.31 -3.39 -9.32
N LYS A 136 4.32 -2.75 -9.91
CA LYS A 136 4.21 -2.07 -11.23
C LYS A 136 3.03 -1.10 -11.30
N GLY A 137 2.75 -0.41 -10.19
CA GLY A 137 1.64 0.55 -10.08
C GLY A 137 0.25 -0.07 -9.89
N GLN A 138 0.12 -1.39 -9.96
CA GLN A 138 -1.14 -2.08 -9.70
C GLN A 138 -1.23 -2.49 -8.23
N GLU A 139 -2.38 -2.26 -7.61
CA GLU A 139 -2.70 -2.74 -6.29
C GLU A 139 -2.81 -4.28 -6.32
N LEU A 140 -2.11 -4.94 -5.41
CA LEU A 140 -2.19 -6.38 -5.22
C LEU A 140 -3.20 -6.72 -4.14
N ASP A 141 -2.98 -6.16 -2.94
CA ASP A 141 -3.81 -6.37 -1.77
C ASP A 141 -3.52 -5.32 -0.69
N HIS A 142 -4.22 -5.39 0.42
CA HIS A 142 -4.05 -4.50 1.56
C HIS A 142 -4.18 -5.25 2.89
N ALA A 143 -3.58 -4.71 3.95
CA ALA A 143 -3.68 -5.28 5.29
C ALA A 143 -3.75 -4.20 6.37
N ASN A 144 -4.36 -4.53 7.50
CA ASN A 144 -4.41 -3.68 8.67
C ASN A 144 -3.14 -3.88 9.52
N PHE A 145 -2.39 -2.80 9.77
CA PHE A 145 -1.17 -2.80 10.60
C PHE A 145 -1.38 -2.16 11.99
N GLY A 146 -2.63 -2.03 12.42
CA GLY A 146 -3.01 -1.41 13.70
C GLY A 146 -2.18 -1.86 14.90
N PRO A 147 -1.90 -3.17 15.08
CA PRO A 147 -1.10 -3.66 16.20
C PRO A 147 0.32 -3.10 16.30
N ASN A 148 0.88 -2.60 15.19
CA ASN A 148 2.26 -2.11 15.11
C ASN A 148 2.37 -0.71 14.48
N THR A 149 1.31 0.09 14.57
CA THR A 149 1.28 1.47 14.08
C THR A 149 2.42 2.31 14.67
N ASP A 150 2.68 2.16 15.96
CA ASP A 150 3.73 2.85 16.69
C ASP A 150 5.14 2.54 16.14
N LEU A 151 5.42 1.30 15.79
CA LEU A 151 6.71 0.89 15.24
C LEU A 151 6.93 1.48 13.84
N PHE A 152 5.91 1.51 13.00
CA PHE A 152 5.99 2.18 11.69
C PHE A 152 6.17 3.70 11.86
N LEU A 153 5.41 4.34 12.74
CA LEU A 153 5.54 5.77 13.02
C LEU A 153 6.96 6.13 13.49
N GLN A 154 7.53 5.35 14.43
CA GLN A 154 8.90 5.55 14.88
C GLN A 154 9.92 5.39 13.75
N ALA A 155 9.73 4.41 12.85
CA ALA A 155 10.61 4.19 11.71
C ALA A 155 10.52 5.35 10.70
N PHE A 156 9.32 5.83 10.39
CA PHE A 156 9.13 6.97 9.48
C PHE A 156 9.59 8.29 10.07
N LEU A 157 9.42 8.53 11.38
CA LEU A 157 9.92 9.73 12.05
C LEU A 157 11.45 9.81 12.07
N LYS A 158 12.18 8.69 11.99
CA LYS A 158 13.64 8.71 11.76
C LYS A 158 14.01 9.24 10.38
N VAL A 159 13.12 9.10 9.40
CA VAL A 159 13.33 9.59 8.02
C VAL A 159 12.84 11.03 7.86
N PHE A 160 11.70 11.34 8.45
CA PHE A 160 11.03 12.66 8.38
C PHE A 160 10.78 13.21 9.79
N PRO A 161 11.83 13.60 10.53
CA PRO A 161 11.71 13.99 11.94
C PRO A 161 10.85 15.26 12.15
N ASP A 162 10.81 16.15 11.16
CA ASP A 162 10.12 17.43 11.22
C ASP A 162 8.76 17.42 10.49
N ASP A 163 8.29 16.25 10.03
CA ASP A 163 7.01 16.13 9.35
C ASP A 163 5.86 16.32 10.33
N ALA A 164 5.14 17.45 10.20
CA ALA A 164 4.11 17.85 11.16
C ALA A 164 2.93 16.85 11.22
N PRO A 165 2.39 16.34 10.11
CA PRO A 165 1.36 15.29 10.14
C PRO A 165 1.80 14.02 10.86
N LEU A 166 3.01 13.50 10.60
CA LEU A 166 3.52 12.30 11.29
C LEU A 166 3.68 12.54 12.79
N ARG A 167 4.24 13.70 13.17
CA ARG A 167 4.36 14.08 14.58
C ARG A 167 3.01 14.19 15.28
N HIS A 168 2.01 14.73 14.59
CA HIS A 168 0.66 14.82 15.12
C HIS A 168 0.08 13.41 15.40
N VAL A 169 0.13 12.51 14.43
CA VAL A 169 -0.34 11.12 14.59
C VAL A 169 0.44 10.40 15.71
N ALA A 170 1.76 10.58 15.75
CA ALA A 170 2.59 9.98 16.80
C ALA A 170 2.24 10.49 18.21
N LYS A 171 1.96 11.78 18.33
CA LYS A 171 1.51 12.36 19.60
C LYS A 171 0.15 11.80 20.03
N GLU A 172 -0.80 11.66 19.12
CA GLU A 172 -2.10 11.03 19.40
C GLU A 172 -1.95 9.57 19.81
N ALA A 173 -0.97 8.86 19.25
CA ALA A 173 -0.61 7.50 19.63
C ALA A 173 0.18 7.41 20.95
N GLY A 174 0.48 8.55 21.61
CA GLY A 174 1.22 8.57 22.87
C GLY A 174 2.72 8.33 22.74
N LEU A 175 3.29 8.45 21.53
CA LEU A 175 4.72 8.27 21.31
C LEU A 175 5.52 9.48 21.78
N PRO A 176 6.71 9.27 22.40
CA PRO A 176 7.64 10.36 22.70
C PRO A 176 8.21 10.93 21.39
N LEU A 177 8.20 12.26 21.27
CA LEU A 177 8.69 13.02 20.09
C LEU A 177 9.97 13.76 20.41
#